data_cd8bd0a597406d734cc28b9b7ffcf57c
#
_entry.id   cd8bd0a597406d734cc28b9b7ffcf57c
#
_cell.length_a   1.000
_cell.length_b   1.000
_cell.length_c   1.000
_cell.angle_alpha   90.00
_cell.angle_beta   90.00
_cell.angle_gamma   90.00
#
_symmetry.space_group_name_H-M   'P 1'
#
loop_
_entity.id
_entity.type
_entity.pdbx_description
1 polymer ?
#
loop_
_entity_poly.entity_id
_entity_poly.type
_entity_poly.pdbx_seq_one_letter_code
_entity_poly.pdbx_strand_id
1 'polypeptide(L)'
;MRETRRLDEAADAVDLGQSCADLVFLSFSDSDLGALAAAWSAQGEAAPSLRLANLALLRHPMSVDLYVEQVIAGARCVVIRLLGGLDYWRYGAEEIAHSATTHNIPLALLPGDGREDARLAELSTVDDATLARLDAFFAAGGPENMRRALDLMAHLAGLQPDHGLVAGPLPMHGVHLVGVPEVPGRPLAVIVFYRAYLLAADLAPIEALARALDQEGLNVRALYVASLKDRDTGDFVAETLRELAPRVVLNATAFSARLDDAPSPLEAAGAPILQVVFAGSSREAWRDSPRGLSQPDLAMQVVLPELDGRLLTTAISFKAQE
;
A
#
# COMPACT_ATOMS: atom_id res chain seq x y z
N MET A 1 -8.11 11.86 -31.88
CA MET A 1 -7.38 10.65 -32.30
C MET A 1 -6.57 10.22 -31.10
N ARG A 2 -6.98 9.18 -30.36
CA ARG A 2 -6.19 8.59 -29.27
C ARG A 2 -5.14 7.69 -29.92
N GLU A 3 -3.88 8.07 -29.84
CA GLU A 3 -2.78 7.15 -30.12
C GLU A 3 -2.85 5.98 -29.12
N THR A 4 -3.23 4.83 -29.64
CA THR A 4 -3.04 3.56 -28.96
C THR A 4 -1.53 3.30 -29.00
N ARG A 5 -0.79 3.67 -27.94
CA ARG A 5 0.58 3.20 -27.74
C ARG A 5 0.53 1.67 -27.73
N ARG A 6 1.09 1.07 -28.76
CA ARG A 6 1.34 -0.37 -28.81
C ARG A 6 2.28 -0.70 -27.66
N LEU A 7 1.87 -1.64 -26.80
CA LEU A 7 2.65 -2.18 -25.68
C LEU A 7 3.90 -2.96 -26.12
N ASP A 8 4.19 -2.99 -27.44
CA ASP A 8 5.31 -3.68 -28.08
C ASP A 8 6.49 -2.75 -28.45
N GLU A 9 6.59 -1.54 -27.91
CA GLU A 9 7.87 -0.83 -28.00
C GLU A 9 8.83 -1.57 -27.05
N ALA A 10 9.81 -2.26 -27.67
CA ALA A 10 10.85 -3.07 -27.06
C ALA A 10 11.45 -2.34 -25.85
N ALA A 11 11.02 -2.72 -24.66
CA ALA A 11 11.72 -2.33 -23.44
C ALA A 11 13.14 -2.91 -23.56
N ASP A 12 14.17 -2.15 -23.28
CA ASP A 12 15.52 -2.67 -23.21
C ASP A 12 15.58 -3.80 -22.18
N ALA A 13 16.38 -4.84 -22.47
CA ALA A 13 16.59 -5.91 -21.52
C ALA A 13 17.29 -5.35 -20.27
N VAL A 14 16.71 -5.61 -19.10
CA VAL A 14 17.23 -5.15 -17.81
C VAL A 14 17.63 -6.35 -16.97
N ASP A 15 18.85 -6.33 -16.45
CA ASP A 15 19.27 -7.22 -15.36
C ASP A 15 19.05 -6.47 -14.04
N LEU A 16 18.22 -7.03 -13.14
CA LEU A 16 17.96 -6.43 -11.84
C LEU A 16 19.13 -6.59 -10.85
N GLY A 17 20.15 -7.39 -11.18
CA GLY A 17 21.32 -7.63 -10.35
C GLY A 17 20.98 -8.27 -8.99
N GLN A 18 19.83 -8.90 -8.85
CA GLN A 18 19.40 -9.55 -7.62
C GLN A 18 19.95 -10.99 -7.56
N SER A 19 20.39 -11.39 -6.38
CA SER A 19 20.75 -12.79 -6.09
C SER A 19 19.55 -13.56 -5.54
N CYS A 20 19.60 -14.90 -5.55
CA CYS A 20 18.54 -15.74 -4.97
C CYS A 20 18.26 -15.41 -3.50
N ALA A 21 17.05 -15.73 -3.05
CA ALA A 21 16.59 -15.57 -1.67
C ALA A 21 15.59 -16.69 -1.34
N ASP A 22 15.28 -16.85 -0.04
CA ASP A 22 14.30 -17.86 0.39
C ASP A 22 12.91 -17.56 -0.18
N LEU A 23 12.48 -16.31 -0.11
CA LEU A 23 11.17 -15.86 -0.56
C LEU A 23 11.32 -14.88 -1.72
N VAL A 24 10.47 -15.03 -2.74
CA VAL A 24 10.37 -14.11 -3.87
C VAL A 24 8.92 -13.67 -4.03
N PHE A 25 8.69 -12.37 -4.11
CA PHE A 25 7.38 -11.81 -4.41
C PHE A 25 7.46 -10.81 -5.56
N LEU A 26 6.63 -11.04 -6.58
CA LEU A 26 6.58 -10.22 -7.78
C LEU A 26 5.18 -9.64 -7.97
N SER A 27 5.10 -8.34 -8.30
CA SER A 27 3.82 -7.68 -8.58
C SER A 27 4.02 -6.52 -9.56
N PHE A 28 2.95 -6.13 -10.27
CA PHE A 28 2.90 -4.84 -10.97
C PHE A 28 2.55 -3.66 -10.04
N SER A 29 2.13 -3.95 -8.80
CA SER A 29 1.69 -2.95 -7.84
C SER A 29 2.81 -2.57 -6.88
N ASP A 30 3.31 -1.34 -6.97
CA ASP A 30 4.27 -0.78 -6.00
C ASP A 30 3.69 -0.80 -4.57
N SER A 31 2.36 -0.64 -4.43
CA SER A 31 1.70 -0.72 -3.13
C SER A 31 1.80 -2.12 -2.50
N ASP A 32 1.67 -3.19 -3.30
CA ASP A 32 1.86 -4.56 -2.81
C ASP A 32 3.30 -4.79 -2.37
N LEU A 33 4.25 -4.36 -3.21
CA LEU A 33 5.68 -4.49 -2.94
C LEU A 33 6.07 -3.74 -1.67
N GLY A 34 5.66 -2.47 -1.56
CA GLY A 34 5.93 -1.64 -0.39
C GLY A 34 5.29 -2.19 0.89
N ALA A 35 4.03 -2.68 0.82
CA ALA A 35 3.34 -3.26 1.96
C ALA A 35 4.03 -4.53 2.48
N LEU A 36 4.47 -5.40 1.56
CA LEU A 36 5.20 -6.61 1.93
C LEU A 36 6.61 -6.30 2.46
N ALA A 37 7.31 -5.33 1.86
CA ALA A 37 8.61 -4.85 2.32
C ALA A 37 8.53 -4.29 3.76
N ALA A 38 7.52 -3.48 4.05
CA ALA A 38 7.29 -2.92 5.39
C ALA A 38 7.02 -4.03 6.43
N ALA A 39 6.17 -5.00 6.08
CA ALA A 39 5.88 -6.14 6.95
C ALA A 39 7.12 -7.02 7.19
N TRP A 40 7.95 -7.22 6.17
CA TRP A 40 9.20 -7.95 6.28
C TRP A 40 10.22 -7.22 7.17
N SER A 41 10.40 -5.92 6.95
CA SER A 41 11.32 -5.10 7.77
C SER A 41 10.92 -5.08 9.26
N ALA A 42 9.63 -5.14 9.56
CA ALA A 42 9.12 -5.20 10.93
C ALA A 42 9.45 -6.51 11.66
N GLN A 43 9.81 -7.60 10.95
CA GLN A 43 10.22 -8.87 11.57
C GLN A 43 11.67 -8.85 12.06
N GLY A 44 12.50 -7.88 11.65
CA GLY A 44 13.88 -7.73 12.07
C GLY A 44 14.81 -8.82 11.51
N GLU A 45 15.90 -9.10 12.25
CA GLU A 45 16.97 -10.01 11.81
C GLU A 45 16.55 -11.49 11.65
N ALA A 46 15.42 -11.87 12.25
CA ALA A 46 14.92 -13.25 12.16
C ALA A 46 14.13 -13.53 10.87
N ALA A 47 13.85 -12.49 10.07
CA ALA A 47 13.10 -12.64 8.83
C ALA A 47 13.88 -13.46 7.79
N PRO A 48 13.21 -14.38 7.04
CA PRO A 48 13.84 -15.06 5.92
C PRO A 48 14.26 -14.04 4.85
N SER A 49 15.26 -14.41 4.03
CA SER A 49 15.68 -13.54 2.94
C SER A 49 14.56 -13.36 1.92
N LEU A 50 14.34 -12.10 1.47
CA LEU A 50 13.25 -11.73 0.56
C LEU A 50 13.80 -11.01 -0.67
N ARG A 51 13.24 -11.31 -1.85
CA ARG A 51 13.37 -10.50 -3.06
C ARG A 51 12.01 -10.00 -3.52
N LEU A 52 11.98 -8.73 -3.85
CA LEU A 52 10.82 -8.04 -4.39
C LEU A 52 11.19 -7.49 -5.77
N ALA A 53 10.33 -7.63 -6.75
CA ALA A 53 10.52 -6.97 -8.03
C ALA A 53 9.20 -6.53 -8.66
N ASN A 54 9.22 -5.34 -9.26
CA ASN A 54 8.10 -4.88 -10.07
C ASN A 54 8.17 -5.55 -11.45
N LEU A 55 7.12 -6.28 -11.81
CA LEU A 55 7.00 -6.99 -13.09
C LEU A 55 7.11 -6.07 -14.32
N ALA A 56 6.89 -4.76 -14.15
CA ALA A 56 7.11 -3.79 -15.22
C ALA A 56 8.57 -3.75 -15.70
N LEU A 57 9.53 -4.15 -14.85
CA LEU A 57 10.95 -4.26 -15.18
C LEU A 57 11.31 -5.59 -15.88
N LEU A 58 10.45 -6.59 -15.79
CA LEU A 58 10.61 -7.92 -16.34
C LEU A 58 9.71 -8.15 -17.59
N ARG A 59 9.52 -7.13 -18.42
CA ARG A 59 8.70 -7.24 -19.64
C ARG A 59 9.45 -7.86 -20.81
N HIS A 60 10.75 -7.61 -20.89
CA HIS A 60 11.58 -8.18 -21.98
C HIS A 60 11.87 -9.66 -21.68
N PRO A 61 11.70 -10.60 -22.65
CA PRO A 61 11.96 -12.03 -22.44
C PRO A 61 13.33 -12.31 -21.82
N MET A 62 14.39 -11.66 -22.32
CA MET A 62 15.75 -11.84 -21.79
C MET A 62 15.86 -11.40 -20.31
N SER A 63 15.12 -10.38 -19.87
CA SER A 63 15.07 -9.99 -18.44
C SER A 63 14.41 -11.06 -17.59
N VAL A 64 13.36 -11.71 -18.12
CA VAL A 64 12.70 -12.85 -17.48
C VAL A 64 13.67 -14.02 -17.35
N ASP A 65 14.31 -14.40 -18.45
CA ASP A 65 15.24 -15.55 -18.49
C ASP A 65 16.38 -15.39 -17.50
N LEU A 66 17.00 -14.20 -17.46
CA LEU A 66 18.05 -13.87 -16.49
C LEU A 66 17.53 -13.93 -15.05
N TYR A 67 16.33 -13.40 -14.79
CA TYR A 67 15.74 -13.41 -13.47
C TYR A 67 15.37 -14.81 -13.01
N VAL A 68 14.87 -15.64 -13.91
CA VAL A 68 14.59 -17.07 -13.64
C VAL A 68 15.87 -17.79 -13.25
N GLU A 69 16.95 -17.61 -14.01
CA GLU A 69 18.24 -18.26 -13.75
C GLU A 69 18.89 -17.78 -12.45
N GLN A 70 18.91 -16.47 -12.21
CA GLN A 70 19.66 -15.88 -11.09
C GLN A 70 18.90 -15.89 -9.77
N VAL A 71 17.57 -15.80 -9.81
CA VAL A 71 16.75 -15.59 -8.61
C VAL A 71 15.76 -16.72 -8.37
N ILE A 72 14.94 -17.06 -9.38
CA ILE A 72 13.84 -18.02 -9.19
C ILE A 72 14.35 -19.44 -8.95
N ALA A 73 15.32 -19.91 -9.75
CA ALA A 73 15.82 -21.28 -9.66
C ALA A 73 16.41 -21.65 -8.28
N GLY A 74 16.84 -20.66 -7.49
CA GLY A 74 17.35 -20.86 -6.14
C GLY A 74 16.37 -20.46 -5.02
N ALA A 75 15.16 -20.03 -5.36
CA ALA A 75 14.16 -19.65 -4.38
C ALA A 75 13.51 -20.87 -3.69
N ARG A 76 12.97 -20.67 -2.50
CA ARG A 76 12.25 -21.70 -1.75
C ARG A 76 10.72 -21.50 -1.76
N CYS A 77 10.27 -20.30 -2.08
CA CYS A 77 8.86 -19.99 -2.34
C CYS A 77 8.75 -18.76 -3.23
N VAL A 78 7.86 -18.81 -4.22
CA VAL A 78 7.61 -17.71 -5.15
C VAL A 78 6.10 -17.38 -5.14
N VAL A 79 5.78 -16.10 -4.97
CA VAL A 79 4.41 -15.59 -5.10
C VAL A 79 4.39 -14.47 -6.13
N ILE A 80 3.45 -14.51 -7.05
CA ILE A 80 3.28 -13.53 -8.13
C ILE A 80 1.85 -13.00 -8.12
N ARG A 81 1.67 -11.68 -8.09
CA ARG A 81 0.36 -11.04 -8.27
C ARG A 81 0.28 -10.34 -9.61
N LEU A 82 -0.62 -10.83 -10.48
CA LEU A 82 -0.79 -10.32 -11.84
C LEU A 82 -1.99 -9.38 -11.96
N LEU A 83 -1.74 -8.14 -12.34
CA LEU A 83 -2.78 -7.21 -12.80
C LEU A 83 -3.13 -7.53 -14.25
N GLY A 84 -4.42 -7.70 -14.56
CA GLY A 84 -4.89 -7.97 -15.92
C GLY A 84 -4.84 -9.45 -16.34
N GLY A 85 -4.61 -10.37 -15.40
CA GLY A 85 -4.58 -11.81 -15.65
C GLY A 85 -3.34 -12.30 -16.40
N LEU A 86 -3.37 -13.59 -16.76
CA LEU A 86 -2.23 -14.27 -17.40
C LEU A 86 -1.76 -13.61 -18.71
N ASP A 87 -2.69 -13.15 -19.53
CA ASP A 87 -2.35 -12.60 -20.86
C ASP A 87 -1.51 -11.32 -20.79
N TYR A 88 -1.55 -10.61 -19.65
CA TYR A 88 -0.78 -9.39 -19.48
C TYR A 88 0.73 -9.64 -19.32
N TRP A 89 1.13 -10.83 -18.83
CA TRP A 89 2.54 -11.21 -18.63
C TRP A 89 2.76 -12.72 -18.81
N ARG A 90 2.17 -13.28 -19.85
CA ARG A 90 2.13 -14.73 -20.12
C ARG A 90 3.51 -15.38 -20.12
N TYR A 91 4.45 -14.85 -20.92
CA TYR A 91 5.78 -15.42 -21.07
C TYR A 91 6.48 -15.60 -19.70
N GLY A 92 6.54 -14.56 -18.90
CA GLY A 92 7.20 -14.63 -17.60
C GLY A 92 6.51 -15.59 -16.61
N ALA A 93 5.18 -15.63 -16.63
CA ALA A 93 4.44 -16.56 -15.79
C ALA A 93 4.71 -18.03 -16.17
N GLU A 94 4.72 -18.34 -17.47
CA GLU A 94 4.99 -19.71 -17.98
C GLU A 94 6.44 -20.14 -17.72
N GLU A 95 7.44 -19.26 -17.91
CA GLU A 95 8.85 -19.57 -17.64
C GLU A 95 9.11 -19.80 -16.14
N ILE A 96 8.52 -18.96 -15.26
CA ILE A 96 8.64 -19.16 -13.82
C ILE A 96 7.92 -20.44 -13.38
N ALA A 97 6.75 -20.75 -13.92
CA ALA A 97 6.03 -21.98 -13.62
C ALA A 97 6.81 -23.23 -14.06
N HIS A 98 7.45 -23.18 -15.23
CA HIS A 98 8.34 -24.25 -15.69
C HIS A 98 9.53 -24.45 -14.74
N SER A 99 10.20 -23.36 -14.36
CA SER A 99 11.33 -23.41 -13.41
C SER A 99 10.88 -23.94 -12.04
N ALA A 100 9.75 -23.45 -11.52
CA ALA A 100 9.22 -23.88 -10.22
C ALA A 100 8.90 -25.38 -10.20
N THR A 101 8.29 -25.89 -11.28
CA THR A 101 8.02 -27.32 -11.43
C THR A 101 9.31 -28.14 -11.49
N THR A 102 10.29 -27.67 -12.24
CA THR A 102 11.58 -28.36 -12.43
C THR A 102 12.37 -28.46 -11.11
N HIS A 103 12.31 -27.41 -10.29
CA HIS A 103 13.07 -27.32 -9.03
C HIS A 103 12.25 -27.64 -7.79
N ASN A 104 10.98 -28.09 -7.94
CA ASN A 104 10.04 -28.35 -6.84
C ASN A 104 9.85 -27.14 -5.91
N ILE A 105 9.72 -25.94 -6.47
CA ILE A 105 9.51 -24.70 -5.73
C ILE A 105 8.01 -24.45 -5.58
N PRO A 106 7.50 -24.21 -4.37
CA PRO A 106 6.14 -23.71 -4.16
C PRO A 106 5.94 -22.38 -4.88
N LEU A 107 5.03 -22.39 -5.87
CA LEU A 107 4.67 -21.24 -6.68
C LEU A 107 3.18 -20.93 -6.53
N ALA A 108 2.82 -19.70 -6.20
CA ALA A 108 1.47 -19.19 -6.22
C ALA A 108 1.34 -18.02 -7.20
N LEU A 109 0.50 -18.18 -8.23
CA LEU A 109 0.09 -17.08 -9.09
C LEU A 109 -1.31 -16.61 -8.67
N LEU A 110 -1.43 -15.32 -8.34
CA LEU A 110 -2.63 -14.72 -7.77
C LEU A 110 -3.15 -13.59 -8.67
N PRO A 111 -4.48 -13.36 -8.73
CA PRO A 111 -5.03 -12.18 -9.38
C PRO A 111 -4.68 -10.92 -8.59
N GLY A 112 -4.21 -9.87 -9.25
CA GLY A 112 -3.88 -8.59 -8.62
C GLY A 112 -5.01 -7.56 -8.64
N ASP A 113 -6.06 -7.80 -9.43
CA ASP A 113 -7.18 -6.88 -9.65
C ASP A 113 -8.54 -7.43 -9.17
N GLY A 114 -8.52 -8.55 -8.43
CA GLY A 114 -9.73 -9.21 -7.92
C GLY A 114 -10.55 -9.94 -8.97
N ARG A 115 -10.06 -10.09 -10.20
CA ARG A 115 -10.71 -10.87 -11.26
C ARG A 115 -10.15 -12.28 -11.26
N GLU A 116 -11.02 -13.26 -11.13
CA GLU A 116 -10.61 -14.66 -11.20
C GLU A 116 -10.09 -15.01 -12.61
N ASP A 117 -8.92 -15.67 -12.65
CA ASP A 117 -8.35 -16.27 -13.85
C ASP A 117 -7.87 -17.67 -13.49
N ALA A 118 -8.69 -18.69 -13.83
CA ALA A 118 -8.41 -20.09 -13.51
C ALA A 118 -7.05 -20.57 -14.02
N ARG A 119 -6.54 -19.98 -15.11
CA ARG A 119 -5.23 -20.33 -15.69
C ARG A 119 -4.07 -20.01 -14.74
N LEU A 120 -4.23 -19.07 -13.81
CA LEU A 120 -3.21 -18.78 -12.79
C LEU A 120 -3.11 -19.94 -11.79
N ALA A 121 -4.23 -20.52 -11.39
CA ALA A 121 -4.22 -21.70 -10.55
C ALA A 121 -3.61 -22.94 -11.26
N GLU A 122 -3.88 -23.12 -12.55
CA GLU A 122 -3.31 -24.21 -13.37
C GLU A 122 -1.78 -24.12 -13.48
N LEU A 123 -1.19 -22.93 -13.49
CA LEU A 123 0.26 -22.70 -13.52
C LEU A 123 0.90 -22.72 -12.13
N SER A 124 0.12 -22.64 -11.06
CA SER A 124 0.62 -22.70 -9.69
C SER A 124 1.03 -24.13 -9.30
N THR A 125 1.97 -24.26 -8.36
CA THR A 125 2.40 -25.58 -7.83
C THR A 125 1.83 -25.83 -6.43
N VAL A 126 1.23 -24.83 -5.78
CA VAL A 126 0.52 -24.97 -4.51
C VAL A 126 -0.97 -25.26 -4.75
N ASP A 127 -1.66 -25.80 -3.76
CA ASP A 127 -3.07 -26.16 -3.86
C ASP A 127 -4.01 -24.92 -3.81
N ASP A 128 -5.27 -25.13 -4.23
CA ASP A 128 -6.30 -24.08 -4.29
C ASP A 128 -6.58 -23.45 -2.91
N ALA A 129 -6.49 -24.22 -1.83
CA ALA A 129 -6.70 -23.71 -0.49
C ALA A 129 -5.60 -22.74 -0.07
N THR A 130 -4.36 -23.03 -0.45
CA THR A 130 -3.20 -22.15 -0.23
C THR A 130 -3.32 -20.89 -1.09
N LEU A 131 -3.72 -21.02 -2.37
CA LEU A 131 -3.96 -19.87 -3.24
C LEU A 131 -5.03 -18.94 -2.66
N ALA A 132 -6.16 -19.49 -2.24
CA ALA A 132 -7.24 -18.71 -1.63
C ALA A 132 -6.81 -18.00 -0.34
N ARG A 133 -5.98 -18.64 0.51
CA ARG A 133 -5.45 -18.02 1.74
C ARG A 133 -4.51 -16.86 1.42
N LEU A 134 -3.57 -17.05 0.48
CA LEU A 134 -2.66 -15.98 0.05
C LEU A 134 -3.43 -14.81 -0.55
N ASP A 135 -4.36 -15.08 -1.48
CA ASP A 135 -5.17 -14.03 -2.11
C ASP A 135 -5.99 -13.25 -1.08
N ALA A 136 -6.59 -13.95 -0.10
CA ALA A 136 -7.34 -13.31 0.98
C ALA A 136 -6.46 -12.34 1.82
N PHE A 137 -5.19 -12.67 2.11
CA PHE A 137 -4.29 -11.76 2.81
C PHE A 137 -4.00 -10.49 2.01
N PHE A 138 -3.71 -10.63 0.72
CA PHE A 138 -3.46 -9.48 -0.15
C PHE A 138 -4.73 -8.65 -0.40
N ALA A 139 -5.88 -9.28 -0.57
CA ALA A 139 -7.15 -8.60 -0.76
C ALA A 139 -7.58 -7.80 0.49
N ALA A 140 -7.38 -8.38 1.68
CA ALA A 140 -7.66 -7.69 2.94
C ALA A 140 -6.67 -6.56 3.23
N GLY A 141 -5.40 -6.71 2.82
CA GLY A 141 -4.35 -5.70 2.95
C GLY A 141 -4.00 -5.35 4.39
N GLY A 142 -3.13 -4.38 4.55
CA GLY A 142 -2.68 -3.88 5.84
C GLY A 142 -1.54 -4.68 6.48
N PRO A 143 -0.79 -4.10 7.44
CA PRO A 143 0.46 -4.65 7.94
C PRO A 143 0.33 -6.07 8.49
N GLU A 144 -0.77 -6.35 9.22
CA GLU A 144 -0.97 -7.66 9.84
C GLU A 144 -1.26 -8.76 8.80
N ASN A 145 -2.04 -8.47 7.74
CA ASN A 145 -2.28 -9.44 6.68
C ASN A 145 -1.04 -9.67 5.82
N MET A 146 -0.21 -8.64 5.60
CA MET A 146 1.08 -8.80 4.92
C MET A 146 2.06 -9.64 5.74
N ARG A 147 2.08 -9.48 7.07
CA ARG A 147 2.85 -10.36 7.95
C ARG A 147 2.38 -11.81 7.85
N ARG A 148 1.05 -12.04 7.84
CA ARG A 148 0.47 -13.39 7.66
C ARG A 148 0.78 -14.00 6.28
N ALA A 149 0.81 -13.18 5.24
CA ALA A 149 1.24 -13.61 3.91
C ALA A 149 2.71 -14.08 3.92
N LEU A 150 3.61 -13.31 4.56
CA LEU A 150 5.02 -13.70 4.74
C LEU A 150 5.15 -14.98 5.58
N ASP A 151 4.37 -15.12 6.65
CA ASP A 151 4.36 -16.34 7.46
C ASP A 151 3.96 -17.57 6.65
N LEU A 152 2.93 -17.44 5.80
CA LEU A 152 2.51 -18.52 4.91
C LEU A 152 3.56 -18.83 3.84
N MET A 153 4.19 -17.82 3.25
CA MET A 153 5.30 -17.99 2.32
C MET A 153 6.48 -18.70 2.97
N ALA A 154 6.84 -18.33 4.21
CA ALA A 154 7.91 -18.96 4.97
C ALA A 154 7.57 -20.42 5.35
N HIS A 155 6.30 -20.71 5.62
CA HIS A 155 5.83 -22.09 5.78
C HIS A 155 6.00 -22.91 4.50
N LEU A 156 5.54 -22.40 3.37
CA LEU A 156 5.70 -23.06 2.06
C LEU A 156 7.17 -23.27 1.69
N ALA A 157 8.04 -22.35 2.09
CA ALA A 157 9.50 -22.48 1.97
C ALA A 157 10.11 -23.52 2.93
N GLY A 158 9.32 -24.12 3.82
CA GLY A 158 9.79 -25.07 4.85
C GLY A 158 10.66 -24.44 5.94
N LEU A 159 10.49 -23.13 6.20
CA LEU A 159 11.28 -22.38 7.20
C LEU A 159 10.58 -22.34 8.56
N GLN A 160 9.25 -22.50 8.58
CA GLN A 160 8.46 -22.50 9.82
C GLN A 160 7.17 -23.34 9.68
N PRO A 161 6.50 -23.72 10.78
CA PRO A 161 5.23 -24.43 10.71
C PRO A 161 4.10 -23.52 10.21
N ASP A 162 3.04 -24.12 9.64
CA ASP A 162 1.80 -23.38 9.35
C ASP A 162 1.05 -23.11 10.68
N HIS A 163 0.77 -21.84 10.93
CA HIS A 163 0.01 -21.41 12.11
C HIS A 163 -1.51 -21.35 11.84
N GLY A 164 -1.99 -21.75 10.66
CA GLY A 164 -3.41 -21.75 10.31
C GLY A 164 -4.04 -20.36 10.30
N LEU A 165 -3.24 -19.30 10.08
CA LEU A 165 -3.72 -17.92 10.10
C LEU A 165 -4.69 -17.67 8.95
N VAL A 166 -5.72 -16.85 9.20
CA VAL A 166 -6.72 -16.41 8.24
C VAL A 166 -6.67 -14.89 8.08
N ALA A 167 -7.11 -14.39 6.94
CA ALA A 167 -7.17 -12.95 6.70
C ALA A 167 -8.15 -12.27 7.66
N GLY A 168 -7.70 -11.17 8.26
CA GLY A 168 -8.54 -10.31 9.08
C GLY A 168 -8.93 -9.07 8.27
N PRO A 169 -10.24 -8.79 8.08
CA PRO A 169 -10.64 -7.57 7.38
C PRO A 169 -10.21 -6.34 8.16
N LEU A 170 -9.60 -5.38 7.48
CA LEU A 170 -9.36 -4.07 8.07
C LEU A 170 -10.69 -3.29 8.05
N PRO A 171 -11.17 -2.77 9.20
CA PRO A 171 -12.39 -1.94 9.24
C PRO A 171 -12.34 -0.75 8.28
N MET A 172 -13.49 -0.21 7.89
CA MET A 172 -13.58 0.93 6.97
C MET A 172 -13.10 2.24 7.61
N HIS A 173 -13.11 2.32 8.95
CA HIS A 173 -12.62 3.43 9.76
C HIS A 173 -12.09 2.91 11.09
N GLY A 174 -11.27 3.71 11.77
CA GLY A 174 -10.76 3.37 13.10
C GLY A 174 -9.63 4.28 13.54
N VAL A 175 -9.03 3.91 14.67
CA VAL A 175 -7.88 4.61 15.27
C VAL A 175 -6.59 3.88 14.88
N HIS A 176 -5.60 4.63 14.43
CA HIS A 176 -4.25 4.15 14.20
C HIS A 176 -3.31 4.62 15.32
N LEU A 177 -2.49 3.72 15.85
CA LEU A 177 -1.50 4.03 16.88
C LEU A 177 -0.23 4.58 16.22
N VAL A 178 0.08 5.84 16.47
CA VAL A 178 1.20 6.56 15.82
C VAL A 178 2.53 6.47 16.57
N GLY A 179 2.63 5.61 17.57
CA GLY A 179 3.89 5.34 18.27
C GLY A 179 4.47 6.50 19.11
N VAL A 180 3.72 7.58 19.32
CA VAL A 180 4.12 8.67 20.22
C VAL A 180 3.39 8.56 21.57
N PRO A 181 4.07 8.84 22.70
CA PRO A 181 3.46 8.72 24.02
C PRO A 181 2.45 9.85 24.28
N GLU A 182 1.38 9.53 24.99
CA GLU A 182 0.45 10.54 25.45
C GLU A 182 0.93 11.14 26.79
N VAL A 183 0.99 12.48 26.84
CA VAL A 183 1.45 13.22 28.02
C VAL A 183 0.28 13.98 28.63
N PRO A 184 -0.07 13.75 29.92
CA PRO A 184 -1.18 14.46 30.57
C PRO A 184 -1.04 15.97 30.49
N GLY A 185 -2.14 16.66 30.17
CA GLY A 185 -2.22 18.11 30.13
C GLY A 185 -1.75 18.77 28.84
N ARG A 186 -1.16 18.03 27.89
CA ARG A 186 -0.87 18.57 26.55
C ARG A 186 -2.15 18.67 25.71
N PRO A 187 -2.27 19.71 24.86
CA PRO A 187 -3.39 19.83 23.92
C PRO A 187 -3.33 18.69 22.89
N LEU A 188 -4.51 18.25 22.40
CA LEU A 188 -4.63 17.14 21.46
C LEU A 188 -4.73 17.65 20.01
N ALA A 189 -3.96 17.08 19.12
CA ALA A 189 -4.12 17.14 17.68
C ALA A 189 -4.67 15.80 17.13
N VAL A 190 -5.60 15.86 16.19
CA VAL A 190 -6.12 14.67 15.51
C VAL A 190 -5.72 14.72 14.04
N ILE A 191 -5.06 13.67 13.56
CA ILE A 191 -4.74 13.46 12.14
C ILE A 191 -5.84 12.59 11.54
N VAL A 192 -6.44 12.98 10.42
CA VAL A 192 -7.40 12.17 9.65
C VAL A 192 -6.81 11.86 8.30
N PHE A 193 -6.72 10.57 7.95
CA PHE A 193 -6.08 10.13 6.71
C PHE A 193 -6.83 8.96 6.06
N TYR A 194 -6.55 8.69 4.79
CA TYR A 194 -7.23 7.60 4.10
C TYR A 194 -6.75 6.21 4.55
N ARG A 195 -7.71 5.31 4.72
CA ARG A 195 -7.50 3.87 4.97
C ARG A 195 -6.53 3.25 3.94
N ALA A 196 -6.49 3.77 2.72
CA ALA A 196 -5.59 3.31 1.66
C ALA A 196 -4.11 3.36 2.06
N TYR A 197 -3.68 4.35 2.86
CA TYR A 197 -2.31 4.41 3.38
C TYR A 197 -2.01 3.26 4.35
N LEU A 198 -3.00 2.88 5.17
CA LEU A 198 -2.86 1.75 6.08
C LEU A 198 -2.82 0.41 5.31
N LEU A 199 -3.65 0.27 4.27
CA LEU A 199 -3.66 -0.91 3.41
C LEU A 199 -2.32 -1.11 2.68
N ALA A 200 -1.74 -0.01 2.19
CA ALA A 200 -0.46 -0.01 1.50
C ALA A 200 0.76 -0.04 2.45
N ALA A 201 0.54 0.01 3.77
CA ALA A 201 1.58 0.23 4.78
C ALA A 201 2.44 1.51 4.54
N ASP A 202 1.91 2.49 3.79
CA ASP A 202 2.55 3.78 3.51
C ASP A 202 2.23 4.79 4.63
N LEU A 203 2.67 4.47 5.84
CA LEU A 203 2.36 5.23 7.07
C LEU A 203 3.46 6.23 7.45
N ALA A 204 4.61 6.19 6.78
CA ALA A 204 5.74 7.05 7.10
C ALA A 204 5.39 8.56 7.15
N PRO A 205 4.59 9.13 6.23
CA PRO A 205 4.17 10.53 6.31
C PRO A 205 3.30 10.84 7.54
N ILE A 206 2.40 9.92 7.90
CA ILE A 206 1.49 10.08 9.05
C ILE A 206 2.29 10.01 10.36
N GLU A 207 3.19 9.05 10.47
CA GLU A 207 4.05 8.89 11.66
C GLU A 207 5.06 10.04 11.80
N ALA A 208 5.61 10.54 10.70
CA ALA A 208 6.50 11.70 10.71
C ALA A 208 5.76 12.97 11.18
N LEU A 209 4.53 13.18 10.69
CA LEU A 209 3.68 14.27 11.14
C LEU A 209 3.35 14.14 12.63
N ALA A 210 3.02 12.93 13.09
CA ALA A 210 2.73 12.69 14.49
C ALA A 210 3.94 12.99 15.40
N ARG A 211 5.14 12.55 15.01
CA ARG A 211 6.38 12.87 15.72
C ARG A 211 6.69 14.37 15.75
N ALA A 212 6.46 15.07 14.65
CA ALA A 212 6.64 16.53 14.61
C ALA A 212 5.68 17.26 15.55
N LEU A 213 4.41 16.86 15.60
CA LEU A 213 3.42 17.42 16.51
C LEU A 213 3.75 17.13 17.99
N ASP A 214 4.24 15.94 18.32
CA ASP A 214 4.70 15.60 19.67
C ASP A 214 5.90 16.47 20.09
N GLN A 215 6.84 16.72 19.19
CA GLN A 215 7.98 17.63 19.44
C GLN A 215 7.54 19.06 19.72
N GLU A 216 6.43 19.51 19.13
CA GLU A 216 5.79 20.80 19.37
C GLU A 216 4.90 20.81 20.62
N GLY A 217 4.88 19.72 21.39
CA GLY A 217 4.16 19.63 22.66
C GLY A 217 2.70 19.28 22.57
N LEU A 218 2.25 18.67 21.49
CA LEU A 218 0.90 18.17 21.32
C LEU A 218 0.81 16.67 21.57
N ASN A 219 -0.29 16.20 22.15
CA ASN A 219 -0.69 14.80 22.05
C ASN A 219 -1.25 14.54 20.65
N VAL A 220 -1.12 13.34 20.14
CA VAL A 220 -1.56 12.99 18.78
C VAL A 220 -2.43 11.73 18.77
N ARG A 221 -3.55 11.81 18.07
CA ARG A 221 -4.37 10.66 17.68
C ARG A 221 -4.50 10.66 16.15
N ALA A 222 -4.50 9.49 15.55
CA ALA A 222 -4.69 9.36 14.12
C ALA A 222 -5.92 8.50 13.82
N LEU A 223 -6.80 8.99 12.95
CA LEU A 223 -8.01 8.31 12.51
C LEU A 223 -7.85 7.97 11.02
N TYR A 224 -8.04 6.69 10.67
CA TYR A 224 -8.11 6.31 9.27
C TYR A 224 -9.56 6.15 8.82
N VAL A 225 -9.83 6.51 7.58
CA VAL A 225 -11.17 6.53 6.99
C VAL A 225 -11.13 6.02 5.54
N ALA A 226 -12.14 5.24 5.14
CA ALA A 226 -12.29 4.86 3.74
C ALA A 226 -12.80 6.05 2.91
N SER A 227 -13.80 6.77 3.43
CA SER A 227 -14.35 7.98 2.82
C SER A 227 -15.13 8.78 3.87
N LEU A 228 -14.86 10.07 3.96
CA LEU A 228 -15.65 10.98 4.82
C LEU A 228 -17.08 11.20 4.32
N LYS A 229 -17.41 10.77 3.10
CA LYS A 229 -18.76 10.82 2.52
C LYS A 229 -19.59 9.57 2.80
N ASP A 230 -18.96 8.51 3.29
CA ASP A 230 -19.66 7.35 3.79
C ASP A 230 -20.29 7.68 5.13
N ARG A 231 -21.58 7.32 5.31
CA ARG A 231 -22.36 7.74 6.47
C ARG A 231 -21.80 7.17 7.77
N ASP A 232 -21.53 5.87 7.81
CA ASP A 232 -21.05 5.20 9.02
C ASP A 232 -19.66 5.70 9.41
N THR A 233 -18.81 5.95 8.41
CA THR A 233 -17.49 6.55 8.60
C THR A 233 -17.58 8.00 9.06
N GLY A 234 -18.49 8.77 8.49
CA GLY A 234 -18.75 10.17 8.88
C GLY A 234 -19.24 10.28 10.33
N ASP A 235 -20.20 9.43 10.71
CA ASP A 235 -20.74 9.37 12.07
C ASP A 235 -19.64 8.98 13.07
N PHE A 236 -18.84 7.96 12.79
CA PHE A 236 -17.68 7.58 13.60
C PHE A 236 -16.70 8.75 13.80
N VAL A 237 -16.33 9.45 12.73
CA VAL A 237 -15.40 10.59 12.82
C VAL A 237 -16.00 11.72 13.66
N ALA A 238 -17.26 12.06 13.44
CA ALA A 238 -17.92 13.13 14.16
C ALA A 238 -18.07 12.82 15.66
N GLU A 239 -18.43 11.59 16.02
CA GLU A 239 -18.52 11.14 17.42
C GLU A 239 -17.14 11.16 18.09
N THR A 240 -16.15 10.57 17.46
CA THR A 240 -14.77 10.52 17.97
C THR A 240 -14.20 11.93 18.18
N LEU A 241 -14.43 12.86 17.25
CA LEU A 241 -13.94 14.24 17.39
C LEU A 241 -14.65 15.00 18.51
N ARG A 242 -15.96 14.77 18.74
CA ARG A 242 -16.67 15.36 19.90
C ARG A 242 -16.14 14.84 21.23
N GLU A 243 -15.89 13.54 21.34
CA GLU A 243 -15.34 12.90 22.54
C GLU A 243 -13.92 13.37 22.84
N LEU A 244 -13.06 13.40 21.82
CA LEU A 244 -11.66 13.78 21.96
C LEU A 244 -11.47 15.29 22.18
N ALA A 245 -12.39 16.14 21.73
CA ALA A 245 -12.34 17.59 21.80
C ALA A 245 -10.96 18.17 21.45
N PRO A 246 -10.41 17.88 20.25
CA PRO A 246 -9.07 18.29 19.88
C PRO A 246 -8.94 19.81 19.74
N ARG A 247 -7.72 20.33 19.90
CA ARG A 247 -7.42 21.74 19.66
C ARG A 247 -7.20 22.06 18.18
N VAL A 248 -6.91 21.04 17.38
CA VAL A 248 -6.70 21.14 15.93
C VAL A 248 -6.94 19.78 15.27
N VAL A 249 -7.50 19.79 14.07
CA VAL A 249 -7.60 18.62 13.19
C VAL A 249 -6.68 18.84 11.98
N LEU A 250 -5.80 17.90 11.73
CA LEU A 250 -4.95 17.85 10.51
C LEU A 250 -5.57 16.84 9.56
N ASN A 251 -6.18 17.32 8.49
CA ASN A 251 -6.82 16.46 7.52
C ASN A 251 -5.92 16.19 6.32
N ALA A 252 -5.57 14.93 6.12
CA ALA A 252 -4.78 14.43 4.97
C ALA A 252 -5.65 13.71 3.92
N THR A 253 -6.99 13.81 4.03
CA THR A 253 -7.87 13.32 2.97
C THR A 253 -8.07 14.38 1.88
N ALA A 254 -8.19 13.92 0.63
CA ALA A 254 -8.54 14.77 -0.51
C ALA A 254 -10.06 14.99 -0.62
N PHE A 255 -10.49 15.79 -1.56
CA PHE A 255 -11.87 16.12 -1.88
C PHE A 255 -12.61 16.86 -0.76
N SER A 256 -13.78 17.40 -1.09
CA SER A 256 -14.74 17.89 -0.10
C SER A 256 -15.37 16.72 0.67
N ALA A 257 -15.52 16.86 1.96
CA ALA A 257 -16.21 15.88 2.83
C ALA A 257 -17.70 16.22 3.04
N ARG A 258 -18.16 17.37 2.56
CA ARG A 258 -19.58 17.75 2.61
C ARG A 258 -20.40 16.86 1.68
N LEU A 259 -21.56 16.47 2.17
CA LEU A 259 -22.59 15.79 1.41
C LEU A 259 -23.75 16.76 1.28
N ASP A 260 -24.01 17.25 0.08
CA ASP A 260 -25.00 18.31 -0.19
C ASP A 260 -24.77 19.54 0.72
N ASP A 261 -25.78 20.00 1.42
CA ASP A 261 -25.72 21.12 2.37
C ASP A 261 -25.36 20.71 3.82
N ALA A 262 -25.07 19.41 4.06
CA ALA A 262 -24.71 18.95 5.39
C ALA A 262 -23.28 19.39 5.77
N PRO A 263 -23.02 19.71 7.05
CA PRO A 263 -21.68 20.04 7.51
C PRO A 263 -20.74 18.84 7.36
N SER A 264 -19.44 19.13 7.14
CA SER A 264 -18.42 18.08 7.12
C SER A 264 -18.33 17.38 8.49
N PRO A 265 -18.15 16.05 8.54
CA PRO A 265 -17.93 15.33 9.81
C PRO A 265 -16.78 15.91 10.65
N LEU A 266 -15.79 16.54 10.00
CA LEU A 266 -14.66 17.18 10.67
C LEU A 266 -15.05 18.42 11.48
N GLU A 267 -16.14 19.11 11.11
CA GLU A 267 -16.63 20.29 11.81
C GLU A 267 -17.11 19.97 13.24
N ALA A 268 -17.40 18.70 13.52
CA ALA A 268 -17.77 18.22 14.86
C ALA A 268 -16.67 18.42 15.91
N ALA A 269 -15.43 18.65 15.50
CA ALA A 269 -14.33 19.00 16.39
C ALA A 269 -14.49 20.34 17.09
N GLY A 270 -15.23 21.30 16.51
CA GLY A 270 -15.30 22.68 17.00
C GLY A 270 -13.92 23.37 17.03
N ALA A 271 -12.97 22.92 16.24
CA ALA A 271 -11.58 23.35 16.21
C ALA A 271 -11.15 23.65 14.77
N PRO A 272 -10.05 24.41 14.56
CA PRO A 272 -9.49 24.63 13.23
C PRO A 272 -9.16 23.31 12.52
N ILE A 273 -9.50 23.23 11.22
CA ILE A 273 -9.21 22.09 10.35
C ILE A 273 -8.12 22.53 9.37
N LEU A 274 -6.93 21.96 9.51
CA LEU A 274 -5.78 22.22 8.65
C LEU A 274 -5.73 21.15 7.57
N GLN A 275 -5.75 21.56 6.29
CA GLN A 275 -5.54 20.65 5.18
C GLN A 275 -4.03 20.45 4.98
N VAL A 276 -3.55 19.23 5.17
CA VAL A 276 -2.19 18.82 4.86
C VAL A 276 -2.18 18.06 3.54
N VAL A 277 -1.16 18.28 2.70
CA VAL A 277 -1.11 17.75 1.35
C VAL A 277 -0.05 16.64 1.26
N PHE A 278 -0.49 15.45 0.85
CA PHE A 278 0.38 14.37 0.41
C PHE A 278 0.40 14.39 -1.11
N ALA A 279 1.45 15.01 -1.69
CA ALA A 279 1.53 15.25 -3.13
C ALA A 279 1.72 13.93 -3.90
N GLY A 280 0.96 13.75 -4.97
CA GLY A 280 1.08 12.64 -5.90
C GLY A 280 2.26 12.75 -6.87
N SER A 281 3.01 13.87 -6.84
CA SER A 281 4.20 14.12 -7.64
C SER A 281 5.48 14.02 -6.80
N SER A 282 6.64 13.87 -7.46
CA SER A 282 7.93 13.88 -6.78
C SER A 282 8.28 15.27 -6.24
N ARG A 283 9.19 15.32 -5.26
CA ARG A 283 9.67 16.57 -4.68
C ARG A 283 10.39 17.45 -5.71
N GLU A 284 11.11 16.83 -6.64
CA GLU A 284 11.79 17.49 -7.74
C GLU A 284 10.78 18.15 -8.68
N ALA A 285 9.77 17.40 -9.13
CA ALA A 285 8.70 17.91 -9.98
C ALA A 285 7.95 19.08 -9.32
N TRP A 286 7.71 19.00 -8.01
CA TRP A 286 7.10 20.09 -7.25
C TRP A 286 8.01 21.33 -7.17
N ARG A 287 9.31 21.15 -6.95
CA ARG A 287 10.27 22.25 -6.85
C ARG A 287 10.48 22.96 -8.17
N ASP A 288 10.56 22.20 -9.27
CA ASP A 288 10.84 22.71 -10.61
C ASP A 288 9.60 23.32 -11.29
N SER A 289 8.42 23.05 -10.74
CA SER A 289 7.17 23.59 -11.25
C SER A 289 6.92 25.02 -10.71
N PRO A 290 6.66 26.02 -11.58
CA PRO A 290 6.29 27.36 -11.13
C PRO A 290 4.95 27.41 -10.38
N ARG A 291 4.15 26.35 -10.47
CA ARG A 291 2.88 26.19 -9.74
C ARG A 291 3.03 25.37 -8.45
N GLY A 292 4.16 24.72 -8.23
CA GLY A 292 4.40 23.78 -7.15
C GLY A 292 3.64 22.46 -7.37
N LEU A 293 2.47 22.31 -6.79
CA LEU A 293 1.64 21.09 -6.90
C LEU A 293 1.16 20.81 -8.34
N SER A 294 0.96 19.54 -8.66
CA SER A 294 0.35 19.10 -9.91
C SER A 294 -1.11 19.60 -10.04
N GLN A 295 -1.64 19.66 -11.25
CA GLN A 295 -3.05 20.06 -11.44
C GLN A 295 -4.04 19.13 -10.70
N PRO A 296 -3.88 17.79 -10.72
CA PRO A 296 -4.71 16.89 -9.91
C PRO A 296 -4.59 17.16 -8.41
N ASP A 297 -3.37 17.36 -7.89
CA ASP A 297 -3.17 17.67 -6.47
C ASP A 297 -3.84 18.99 -6.07
N LEU A 298 -3.69 20.04 -6.88
CA LEU A 298 -4.36 21.31 -6.66
C LEU A 298 -5.88 21.18 -6.62
N ALA A 299 -6.46 20.44 -7.57
CA ALA A 299 -7.90 20.26 -7.62
C ALA A 299 -8.41 19.46 -6.42
N MET A 300 -7.79 18.31 -6.12
CA MET A 300 -8.31 17.34 -5.16
C MET A 300 -7.93 17.68 -3.71
N GLN A 301 -6.76 18.24 -3.47
CA GLN A 301 -6.22 18.44 -2.13
C GLN A 301 -6.23 19.91 -1.65
N VAL A 302 -6.50 20.84 -2.57
CA VAL A 302 -6.57 22.29 -2.25
C VAL A 302 -7.97 22.83 -2.51
N VAL A 303 -8.39 22.88 -3.79
CA VAL A 303 -9.64 23.58 -4.21
C VAL A 303 -10.87 22.91 -3.60
N LEU A 304 -11.01 21.58 -3.72
CA LEU A 304 -12.17 20.88 -3.19
C LEU A 304 -12.24 20.90 -1.63
N PRO A 305 -11.14 20.70 -0.90
CA PRO A 305 -11.12 20.91 0.56
C PRO A 305 -11.44 22.33 1.00
N GLU A 306 -11.05 23.36 0.22
CA GLU A 306 -11.36 24.75 0.54
C GLU A 306 -12.87 25.04 0.61
N LEU A 307 -13.67 24.32 -0.20
CA LEU A 307 -15.13 24.39 -0.14
C LEU A 307 -15.72 24.00 1.24
N ASP A 308 -14.98 23.19 2.00
CA ASP A 308 -15.34 22.79 3.36
C ASP A 308 -14.83 23.80 4.44
N GLY A 309 -14.23 24.92 4.04
CA GLY A 309 -13.64 25.88 4.98
C GLY A 309 -12.36 25.41 5.65
N ARG A 310 -11.64 24.43 5.07
CA ARG A 310 -10.36 23.97 5.58
C ARG A 310 -9.26 24.97 5.29
N LEU A 311 -8.35 25.13 6.24
CA LEU A 311 -7.19 26.02 6.09
C LEU A 311 -6.06 25.26 5.40
N LEU A 312 -5.70 25.68 4.18
CA LEU A 312 -4.58 25.09 3.45
C LEU A 312 -3.26 25.35 4.20
N THR A 313 -2.44 24.31 4.34
CA THR A 313 -1.08 24.42 4.87
C THR A 313 -0.04 24.27 3.75
N THR A 314 0.67 23.15 3.71
CA THR A 314 1.73 22.89 2.74
C THR A 314 1.76 21.41 2.34
N ALA A 315 2.49 21.09 1.28
CA ALA A 315 2.83 19.70 0.96
C ALA A 315 3.89 19.20 1.96
N ILE A 316 3.58 18.14 2.66
CA ILE A 316 4.45 17.54 3.69
C ILE A 316 5.01 16.18 3.29
N SER A 317 4.46 15.57 2.24
CA SER A 317 4.92 14.33 1.65
C SER A 317 4.87 14.40 0.13
N PHE A 318 5.77 13.69 -0.52
CA PHE A 318 5.92 13.61 -1.97
C PHE A 318 6.11 12.15 -2.37
N LYS A 319 5.60 11.80 -3.56
CA LYS A 319 5.81 10.45 -4.08
C LYS A 319 7.29 10.24 -4.41
N ALA A 320 7.92 9.25 -3.79
CA ALA A 320 9.25 8.78 -4.19
C ALA A 320 9.12 7.83 -5.39
N GLN A 321 10.10 7.84 -6.30
CA GLN A 321 10.33 6.74 -7.22
C GLN A 321 11.33 5.81 -6.52
N GLU A 322 10.89 4.63 -6.17
CA GLU A 322 11.76 3.55 -5.68
C GLU A 322 12.34 2.77 -6.86
#